data_e4bc910b8c5aa318eee90f98ff4ccd8d
#
_entry.id   e4bc910b8c5aa318eee90f98ff4ccd8d
#
_cell.length_a   1.000
_cell.length_b   1.000
_cell.length_c   1.000
_cell.angle_alpha   90.00
_cell.angle_beta   90.00
_cell.angle_gamma   90.00
#
_symmetry.space_group_name_H-M   'P 1'
#
loop_
_entity.id
_entity.type
_entity.pdbx_description
1 polymer ?
#
loop_
_entity_poly.entity_id
_entity_poly.type
_entity_poly.pdbx_seq_one_letter_code
_entity_poly.pdbx_strand_id
1 'polypeptide(L)' 'MKKEIRKDLYTQSEYAKLIKVSQPRVAQMMNEGKLNVLYVNGAVLIKHV' A
#
# COMPACT_ATOMS: atom_id res chain seq x y z
N MET A 1 -1.88 -6.63 -22.61
CA MET A 1 -1.96 -6.35 -22.08
C MET A 1 -1.95 -6.21 -21.24
N LYS A 2 -2.19 -6.00 -20.77
CA LYS A 2 -2.09 -5.76 -19.87
C LYS A 2 -2.75 -6.03 -18.97
N LYS A 3 -2.57 -6.48 -18.36
CA LYS A 3 -3.17 -6.64 -17.40
C LYS A 3 -3.54 -5.69 -16.59
N GLU A 4 -4.31 -5.69 -16.17
CA GLU A 4 -4.62 -4.73 -15.59
C GLU A 4 -4.28 -4.59 -14.23
N ILE A 5 -3.44 -3.83 -13.87
CA ILE A 5 -3.04 -3.62 -12.54
C ILE A 5 -3.76 -2.43 -12.02
N ARG A 6 -4.24 -2.50 -10.81
CA ARG A 6 -4.91 -1.37 -10.24
C ARG A 6 -3.92 -0.31 -9.96
N LYS A 7 -4.16 0.87 -10.42
CA LYS A 7 -3.23 1.97 -10.25
C LYS A 7 -3.24 2.55 -8.86
N ASP A 8 -4.26 2.24 -8.10
CA ASP A 8 -4.37 2.79 -6.75
C ASP A 8 -3.90 1.83 -5.67
N LEU A 9 -3.32 0.69 -6.06
CA LEU A 9 -2.83 -0.28 -5.10
C LEU A 9 -1.31 -0.30 -5.11
N TYR A 10 -0.73 -0.31 -3.91
CA TYR A 10 0.72 -0.28 -3.74
C TYR A 10 1.14 -1.27 -2.68
N THR A 11 2.34 -1.82 -2.82
CA THR A 11 2.93 -2.55 -1.70
C THR A 11 3.41 -1.54 -0.67
N GLN A 12 3.76 -2.02 0.52
CA GLN A 12 4.28 -1.14 1.55
C GLN A 12 5.52 -0.40 1.06
N SER A 13 6.39 -1.13 0.40
CA SER A 13 7.63 -0.56 -0.11
C SER A 13 7.36 0.55 -1.10
N GLU A 14 6.45 0.27 -2.04
CA GLU A 14 6.13 1.26 -3.07
C GLU A 14 5.42 2.46 -2.49
N TYR A 15 4.52 2.22 -1.53
CA TYR A 15 3.79 3.31 -0.94
C TYR A 15 4.72 4.20 -0.12
N ALA A 16 5.69 3.59 0.56
CA ALA A 16 6.67 4.37 1.32
C ALA A 16 7.42 5.31 0.40
N LYS A 17 7.79 4.84 -0.79
CA LYS A 17 8.47 5.69 -1.75
C LYS A 17 7.55 6.79 -2.29
N LEU A 18 6.30 6.45 -2.47
CA LEU A 18 5.34 7.40 -3.01
C LEU A 18 5.16 8.60 -2.08
N ILE A 19 5.01 8.34 -0.78
CA ILE A 19 4.79 9.42 0.16
C ILE A 19 6.07 9.82 0.89
N LYS A 20 7.21 9.24 0.48
CA LYS A 20 8.53 9.63 0.95
C LYS A 20 8.72 9.45 2.44
N VAL A 21 8.33 8.29 2.92
CA VAL A 21 8.55 7.91 4.32
C VAL A 21 9.18 6.53 4.35
N SER A 22 9.59 6.08 5.53
CA SER A 22 10.17 4.76 5.66
C SER A 22 9.09 3.70 5.72
N GLN A 23 9.46 2.44 5.43
CA GLN A 23 8.51 1.34 5.53
C GLN A 23 7.94 1.19 6.94
N PRO A 24 8.74 1.28 8.01
CA PRO A 24 8.17 1.21 9.35
C PRO A 24 7.10 2.28 9.60
N ARG A 25 7.28 3.44 9.00
CA ARG A 25 6.28 4.49 9.13
C ARG A 25 4.98 4.08 8.45
N VAL A 26 5.08 3.46 7.27
CA VAL A 26 3.89 2.99 6.58
C VAL A 26 3.17 1.93 7.42
N ALA A 27 3.92 1.00 8.00
CA ALA A 27 3.34 -0.04 8.84
C ALA A 27 2.63 0.58 10.04
N GLN A 28 3.22 1.61 10.63
CA GLN A 28 2.61 2.29 11.75
C GLN A 28 1.29 2.94 11.33
N MET A 29 1.28 3.58 10.19
CA MET A 29 0.06 4.21 9.69
C MET A 29 -1.04 3.19 9.42
N MET A 30 -0.66 2.01 8.93
CA MET A 30 -1.62 0.93 8.72
C MET A 30 -2.21 0.48 10.05
N ASN A 31 -1.37 0.33 11.08
CA ASN A 31 -1.84 -0.08 12.40
C ASN A 31 -2.76 0.95 13.02
N GLU A 32 -2.55 2.21 12.69
CA GLU A 32 -3.38 3.28 13.22
C GLU A 32 -4.67 3.46 12.45
N GLY A 33 -4.83 2.69 11.37
CA GLY A 33 -6.04 2.77 10.58
C GLY A 33 -6.12 3.97 9.67
N LYS A 34 -4.98 4.58 9.37
CA LYS A 34 -4.95 5.76 8.53
C LYS A 34 -4.88 5.44 7.05
N LEU A 35 -4.64 4.18 6.73
CA LEU A 35 -4.52 3.74 5.35
C LEU A 35 -5.54 2.66 5.06
N ASN A 36 -6.02 2.63 3.84
CA ASN A 36 -6.88 1.56 3.39
C ASN A 36 -6.02 0.39 2.95
N VAL A 37 -6.28 -0.77 3.52
CA VAL A 37 -5.46 -1.95 3.27
C VAL A 37 -6.34 -3.04 2.69
N LEU A 38 -5.86 -3.69 1.64
CA LEU A 38 -6.55 -4.79 1.02
C LEU A 38 -5.67 -6.03 1.07
N TYR A 39 -6.29 -7.18 1.25
CA TYR A 39 -5.59 -8.45 1.20
C TYR A 39 -5.97 -9.16 -0.08
N VAL A 40 -4.99 -9.42 -0.92
CA VAL A 40 -5.22 -10.07 -2.20
C VAL A 40 -4.27 -11.25 -2.30
N ASN A 41 -4.82 -12.46 -2.33
CA ASN A 41 -4.02 -13.69 -2.44
C ASN A 41 -2.91 -13.75 -1.41
N GLY A 42 -3.20 -13.35 -0.19
CA GLY A 42 -2.21 -13.39 0.88
C GLY A 42 -1.26 -12.22 0.90
N ALA A 43 -1.35 -11.33 -0.06
CA ALA A 43 -0.51 -10.15 -0.09
C ALA A 43 -1.26 -8.96 0.48
N VAL A 44 -0.54 -8.09 1.17
CA VAL A 44 -1.10 -6.89 1.74
C VAL A 44 -0.82 -5.73 0.81
N LEU A 45 -1.87 -5.09 0.35
CA LEU A 45 -1.73 -3.95 -0.55
C LEU A 45 -2.40 -2.74 0.07
N ILE A 46 -1.86 -1.59 -0.22
CA ILE A 46 -2.37 -0.33 0.31
C ILE A 46 -3.10 0.39 -0.80
N LYS A 47 -4.32 0.78 -0.52
CA LYS A 47 -5.10 1.52 -1.50
C LYS A 47 -4.90 3.01 -1.26
N HIS A 48 -4.44 3.69 -2.29
CA HIS A 48 -4.24 5.13 -2.23
C HIS A 48 -5.50 5.81 -2.74
N VAL A 49 -6.06 6.64 -1.94
CA VAL A 49 -7.30 7.31 -2.29
C VAL A 49 -7.05 8.60 -3.04
#